data_0270f0733a4b97cb9ebd45598c824b27
#
_entry.id   0270f0733a4b97cb9ebd45598c824b27
#
_cell.length_a   1.000
_cell.length_b   1.000
_cell.length_c   1.000
_cell.angle_alpha   90.00
_cell.angle_beta   90.00
_cell.angle_gamma   90.00
#
_symmetry.space_group_name_H-M   'P 1'
#
loop_
_entity.id
_entity.type
_entity.pdbx_description
1 polymer ?
#
loop_
_entity_poly.entity_id
_entity_poly.type
_entity_poly.pdbx_seq_one_letter_code
_entity_poly.pdbx_strand_id
1 'polypeptide(L)'
;MKDVNCKKIRILRRNGKLITALVISPRKKLIHGPLILWLHGGGYFLGMKEMVFYSRAIELVKKYNAVVVSPGYRLALFSPYPAALNDSYDTLLFMKNHAKELGGNVNQIMVGGESSGGGLAISLSLLARDKKEVNIAYLMPLYPMIDNYDTPSSVDNHGKVWNTKKNHLAWTIYLRSNAKKEVTPYASPSREKNYKNLPPTYTFVGDGEPFFSETCTYIENLKRAGCDAKVDIYPTNIHAFDLLKPHLEISKKAIARFNEEFEKARKKYFAPN
;
A
#
# COMPACT_ATOMS: atom_id res chain seq x y z
N MET A 1 12.67 -3.06 18.87
CA MET A 1 13.38 -3.70 17.73
C MET A 1 14.12 -5.01 18.11
N LYS A 2 13.94 -5.52 19.33
CA LYS A 2 14.66 -6.74 19.78
C LYS A 2 14.28 -8.04 19.00
N ASP A 3 13.15 -8.06 18.28
CA ASP A 3 12.58 -9.30 17.74
C ASP A 3 12.67 -9.46 16.22
N VAL A 4 13.25 -8.51 15.51
CA VAL A 4 13.39 -8.54 14.06
C VAL A 4 14.80 -8.22 13.60
N ASN A 5 15.18 -8.76 12.44
CA ASN A 5 16.38 -8.36 11.71
C ASN A 5 15.99 -7.26 10.72
N CYS A 6 16.87 -6.28 10.54
CA CYS A 6 16.71 -5.25 9.52
C CYS A 6 18.01 -5.13 8.72
N LYS A 7 17.89 -5.23 7.39
CA LYS A 7 19.00 -5.06 6.45
C LYS A 7 18.65 -3.98 5.44
N LYS A 8 19.54 -3.03 5.22
CA LYS A 8 19.46 -2.08 4.12
C LYS A 8 20.06 -2.70 2.86
N ILE A 9 19.30 -2.67 1.77
CA ILE A 9 19.72 -3.16 0.46
C ILE A 9 19.68 -2.05 -0.58
N ARG A 10 20.34 -2.28 -1.71
CA ARG A 10 20.27 -1.44 -2.91
C ARG A 10 19.66 -2.26 -4.05
N ILE A 11 18.68 -1.67 -4.70
CA ILE A 11 17.97 -2.29 -5.82
C ILE A 11 18.29 -1.48 -7.06
N LEU A 12 18.73 -2.14 -8.13
CA LEU A 12 18.98 -1.50 -9.41
C LEU A 12 17.64 -1.26 -10.12
N ARG A 13 17.34 -0.01 -10.42
CA ARG A 13 16.18 0.35 -11.25
C ARG A 13 16.48 0.05 -12.72
N ARG A 14 15.43 -0.17 -13.50
CA ARG A 14 15.54 -0.37 -14.97
C ARG A 14 16.22 0.78 -15.70
N ASN A 15 16.29 1.98 -15.12
CA ASN A 15 17.02 3.13 -15.68
C ASN A 15 18.48 3.21 -15.22
N GLY A 16 19.06 2.16 -14.62
CA GLY A 16 20.44 2.08 -14.16
C GLY A 16 20.74 2.79 -12.83
N LYS A 17 19.78 3.49 -12.22
CA LYS A 17 19.99 4.16 -10.92
C LYS A 17 19.58 3.25 -9.77
N LEU A 18 20.11 3.50 -8.57
CA LEU A 18 19.84 2.71 -7.38
C LEU A 18 18.67 3.31 -6.57
N ILE A 19 17.89 2.42 -5.99
CA ILE A 19 16.94 2.71 -4.91
C ILE A 19 17.38 1.96 -3.66
N THR A 20 17.23 2.56 -2.49
CA THR A 20 17.50 1.88 -1.22
C THR A 20 16.21 1.34 -0.63
N ALA A 21 16.25 0.11 -0.11
CA ALA A 21 15.11 -0.48 0.60
C ALA A 21 15.57 -1.06 1.94
N LEU A 22 14.63 -1.17 2.88
CA LEU A 22 14.79 -1.96 4.10
C LEU A 22 14.17 -3.34 3.87
N VAL A 23 14.89 -4.38 4.25
CA VAL A 23 14.36 -5.74 4.37
C VAL A 23 14.27 -6.06 5.85
N ILE A 24 13.05 -6.33 6.31
CA ILE A 24 12.77 -6.65 7.69
C ILE A 24 12.28 -8.08 7.76
N SER A 25 12.93 -8.91 8.54
CA SER A 25 12.64 -10.34 8.67
C SER A 25 12.63 -10.79 10.13
N PRO A 26 11.98 -11.91 10.45
CA PRO A 26 12.04 -12.51 11.78
C PRO A 26 13.49 -12.89 12.15
N ARG A 27 13.83 -12.83 13.44
CA ARG A 27 15.15 -13.30 13.90
C ARG A 27 15.38 -14.79 13.66
N LYS A 28 14.39 -15.62 13.94
CA LYS A 28 14.43 -17.04 13.57
C LYS A 28 13.95 -17.15 12.13
N LYS A 29 14.87 -17.44 11.20
CA LYS A 29 14.54 -17.67 9.81
C LYS A 29 13.63 -18.89 9.71
N LEU A 30 12.33 -18.67 9.50
CA LEU A 30 11.46 -19.64 8.91
C LEU A 30 11.49 -19.41 7.41
N ILE A 31 11.89 -20.42 6.67
CA ILE A 31 12.00 -20.40 5.21
C ILE A 31 10.56 -20.42 4.64
N HIS A 32 10.28 -19.54 3.65
CA HIS A 32 9.02 -19.48 2.89
C HIS A 32 7.82 -18.79 3.55
N GLY A 33 8.02 -17.77 4.40
CA GLY A 33 6.92 -16.89 4.84
C GLY A 33 6.42 -15.95 3.72
N PRO A 34 5.25 -15.28 3.91
CA PRO A 34 4.78 -14.26 2.99
C PRO A 34 5.84 -13.18 2.73
N LEU A 35 6.01 -12.77 1.47
CA LEU A 35 6.92 -11.72 1.07
C LEU A 35 6.12 -10.46 0.77
N ILE A 36 6.29 -9.41 1.58
CA ILE A 36 5.41 -8.24 1.58
C ILE A 36 6.17 -7.00 1.13
N LEU A 37 5.69 -6.35 0.07
CA LEU A 37 6.08 -4.99 -0.27
C LEU A 37 5.21 -4.02 0.53
N TRP A 38 5.83 -3.16 1.35
CA TRP A 38 5.10 -2.17 2.14
C TRP A 38 5.48 -0.75 1.77
N LEU A 39 4.47 0.04 1.36
CA LEU A 39 4.63 1.39 0.85
C LEU A 39 4.16 2.39 1.89
N HIS A 40 5.04 3.32 2.29
CA HIS A 40 4.71 4.30 3.32
C HIS A 40 3.74 5.38 2.82
N GLY A 41 3.02 6.01 3.76
CA GLY A 41 2.17 7.17 3.49
C GLY A 41 2.96 8.48 3.39
N GLY A 42 2.22 9.59 3.31
CA GLY A 42 2.79 10.96 3.25
C GLY A 42 2.39 11.75 2.01
N GLY A 43 1.19 11.50 1.45
CA GLY A 43 0.63 12.28 0.33
C GLY A 43 1.47 12.21 -0.94
N TYR A 44 2.26 11.16 -1.16
CA TYR A 44 3.23 10.98 -2.24
C TYR A 44 4.45 11.91 -2.22
N PHE A 45 4.48 12.95 -1.38
CA PHE A 45 5.54 13.96 -1.37
C PHE A 45 6.34 14.03 -0.05
N LEU A 46 5.90 13.33 0.98
CA LEU A 46 6.56 13.18 2.28
C LEU A 46 6.78 11.70 2.61
N GLY A 47 7.55 11.45 3.65
CA GLY A 47 7.76 10.11 4.20
C GLY A 47 9.12 9.50 3.85
N MET A 48 9.36 8.35 4.41
CA MET A 48 10.60 7.59 4.22
C MET A 48 10.36 6.09 4.54
N LYS A 49 11.20 5.23 3.98
CA LYS A 49 11.10 3.76 4.17
C LYS A 49 11.14 3.31 5.63
N GLU A 50 11.75 4.10 6.53
CA GLU A 50 11.83 3.84 7.96
C GLU A 50 10.47 3.92 8.67
N MET A 51 9.46 4.54 8.05
CA MET A 51 8.09 4.57 8.59
C MET A 51 7.48 3.17 8.73
N VAL A 52 8.01 2.18 8.02
CA VAL A 52 7.64 0.77 8.16
C VAL A 52 7.71 0.25 9.60
N PHE A 53 8.60 0.79 10.44
CA PHE A 53 8.72 0.40 11.85
C PHE A 53 7.53 0.85 12.72
N TYR A 54 6.75 1.80 12.25
CA TYR A 54 5.56 2.31 12.91
C TYR A 54 4.27 1.89 12.18
N SER A 55 4.39 1.14 11.07
CA SER A 55 3.29 0.67 10.24
C SER A 55 2.71 -0.66 10.73
N ARG A 56 1.60 -1.08 10.10
CA ARG A 56 1.05 -2.43 10.33
C ARG A 56 1.98 -3.55 9.88
N ALA A 57 2.88 -3.28 8.93
CA ALA A 57 3.82 -4.27 8.39
C ALA A 57 4.74 -4.89 9.44
N ILE A 58 5.18 -4.11 10.45
CA ILE A 58 6.08 -4.63 11.48
C ILE A 58 5.45 -5.76 12.32
N GLU A 59 4.12 -5.71 12.52
CA GLU A 59 3.41 -6.77 13.22
C GLU A 59 3.34 -8.06 12.38
N LEU A 60 3.26 -7.92 11.06
CA LEU A 60 3.24 -9.07 10.15
C LEU A 60 4.55 -9.86 10.23
N VAL A 61 5.68 -9.15 10.34
CA VAL A 61 6.98 -9.79 10.59
C VAL A 61 7.01 -10.52 11.93
N LYS A 62 6.58 -9.85 13.01
CA LYS A 62 6.68 -10.39 14.37
C LYS A 62 5.74 -11.57 14.63
N LYS A 63 4.50 -11.50 14.10
CA LYS A 63 3.45 -12.49 14.41
C LYS A 63 3.34 -13.62 13.40
N TYR A 64 3.65 -13.35 12.12
CA TYR A 64 3.33 -14.25 11.02
C TYR A 64 4.54 -14.69 10.19
N ASN A 65 5.76 -14.37 10.65
CA ASN A 65 7.01 -14.70 9.95
C ASN A 65 7.08 -14.14 8.52
N ALA A 66 6.40 -13.04 8.24
CA ALA A 66 6.50 -12.38 6.97
C ALA A 66 7.89 -11.73 6.80
N VAL A 67 8.35 -11.64 5.56
CA VAL A 67 9.49 -10.80 5.19
C VAL A 67 8.93 -9.54 4.54
N VAL A 68 9.28 -8.38 5.06
CA VAL A 68 8.79 -7.08 4.56
C VAL A 68 9.94 -6.35 3.86
N VAL A 69 9.64 -5.86 2.66
CA VAL A 69 10.52 -4.95 1.91
C VAL A 69 9.86 -3.58 1.84
N SER A 70 10.55 -2.56 2.37
CA SER A 70 10.08 -1.17 2.34
C SER A 70 11.05 -0.32 1.52
N PRO A 71 10.66 0.10 0.29
CA PRO A 71 11.51 0.93 -0.57
C PRO A 71 11.46 2.40 -0.15
N GLY A 72 12.60 3.08 -0.28
CA GLY A 72 12.65 4.54 -0.30
C GLY A 72 12.35 5.04 -1.70
N TYR A 73 11.09 4.93 -2.12
CA TYR A 73 10.66 5.42 -3.43
C TYR A 73 10.79 6.94 -3.53
N ARG A 74 10.97 7.45 -4.75
CA ARG A 74 11.15 8.89 -4.99
C ARG A 74 9.89 9.67 -4.65
N LEU A 75 10.05 10.73 -3.88
CA LEU A 75 8.99 11.62 -3.46
C LEU A 75 8.66 12.65 -4.54
N ALA A 76 7.39 12.98 -4.68
CA ALA A 76 6.85 13.81 -5.75
C ALA A 76 7.33 15.27 -5.72
N LEU A 77 7.84 15.77 -4.58
CA LEU A 77 8.47 17.09 -4.51
C LEU A 77 9.60 17.27 -5.55
N PHE A 78 10.40 16.23 -5.76
CA PHE A 78 11.52 16.24 -6.70
C PHE A 78 11.28 15.37 -7.92
N SER A 79 10.44 14.37 -7.81
CA SER A 79 10.19 13.37 -8.85
C SER A 79 8.69 13.01 -8.88
N PRO A 80 7.86 13.79 -9.62
CA PRO A 80 6.42 13.56 -9.69
C PRO A 80 6.08 12.21 -10.34
N TYR A 81 4.80 11.89 -10.42
CA TYR A 81 4.32 10.73 -11.16
C TYR A 81 4.98 10.65 -12.55
N PRO A 82 5.46 9.46 -12.96
CA PRO A 82 5.27 8.13 -12.38
C PRO A 82 6.46 7.62 -11.52
N ALA A 83 7.29 8.49 -10.96
CA ALA A 83 8.56 8.10 -10.34
C ALA A 83 8.39 7.09 -9.18
N ALA A 84 7.48 7.36 -8.23
CA ALA A 84 7.20 6.48 -7.09
C ALA A 84 6.66 5.11 -7.55
N LEU A 85 5.76 5.11 -8.53
CA LEU A 85 5.20 3.88 -9.10
C LEU A 85 6.28 3.01 -9.76
N ASN A 86 7.15 3.63 -10.57
CA ASN A 86 8.25 2.92 -11.22
C ASN A 86 9.24 2.33 -10.21
N ASP A 87 9.58 3.08 -9.15
CA ASP A 87 10.46 2.61 -8.08
C ASP A 87 9.83 1.43 -7.31
N SER A 88 8.52 1.49 -7.05
CA SER A 88 7.77 0.41 -6.41
C SER A 88 7.68 -0.83 -7.29
N TYR A 89 7.51 -0.64 -8.59
CA TYR A 89 7.46 -1.74 -9.55
C TYR A 89 8.83 -2.42 -9.70
N ASP A 90 9.91 -1.66 -9.81
CA ASP A 90 11.27 -2.21 -9.84
C ASP A 90 11.60 -2.97 -8.54
N THR A 91 11.09 -2.49 -7.38
CA THR A 91 11.21 -3.22 -6.12
C THR A 91 10.40 -4.53 -6.13
N LEU A 92 9.19 -4.53 -6.68
CA LEU A 92 8.34 -5.72 -6.78
C LEU A 92 8.99 -6.80 -7.67
N LEU A 93 9.55 -6.41 -8.81
CA LEU A 93 10.31 -7.32 -9.68
C LEU A 93 11.57 -7.88 -8.98
N PHE A 94 12.31 -7.03 -8.26
CA PHE A 94 13.43 -7.47 -7.44
C PHE A 94 13.00 -8.52 -6.42
N MET A 95 11.89 -8.30 -5.72
CA MET A 95 11.35 -9.25 -4.73
C MET A 95 11.02 -10.60 -5.37
N LYS A 96 10.39 -10.61 -6.55
CA LYS A 96 10.14 -11.85 -7.30
C LYS A 96 11.42 -12.60 -7.60
N ASN A 97 12.40 -11.92 -8.18
CA ASN A 97 13.65 -12.53 -8.64
C ASN A 97 14.56 -13.01 -7.49
N HIS A 98 14.43 -12.42 -6.30
CA HIS A 98 15.28 -12.69 -5.13
C HIS A 98 14.48 -13.25 -3.93
N ALA A 99 13.28 -13.79 -4.17
CA ALA A 99 12.38 -14.23 -3.10
C ALA A 99 13.04 -15.24 -2.14
N LYS A 100 13.77 -16.23 -2.70
CA LYS A 100 14.50 -17.24 -1.92
C LYS A 100 15.61 -16.62 -1.06
N GLU A 101 16.38 -15.69 -1.61
CA GLU A 101 17.46 -14.99 -0.89
C GLU A 101 16.91 -14.10 0.23
N LEU A 102 15.75 -13.49 0.00
CA LEU A 102 15.02 -12.72 0.99
C LEU A 102 14.41 -13.59 2.08
N GLY A 103 14.28 -14.91 1.84
CA GLY A 103 13.65 -15.87 2.77
C GLY A 103 12.12 -15.90 2.67
N GLY A 104 11.56 -15.40 1.57
CA GLY A 104 10.14 -15.33 1.31
C GLY A 104 9.65 -16.35 0.28
N ASN A 105 8.32 -16.50 0.20
CA ASN A 105 7.64 -17.34 -0.78
C ASN A 105 7.31 -16.52 -2.03
N VAL A 106 7.88 -16.87 -3.18
CA VAL A 106 7.64 -16.18 -4.45
C VAL A 106 6.17 -16.24 -4.89
N ASN A 107 5.45 -17.31 -4.56
CA ASN A 107 4.03 -17.45 -4.87
C ASN A 107 3.12 -16.74 -3.84
N GLN A 108 3.70 -16.06 -2.86
CA GLN A 108 2.98 -15.34 -1.84
C GLN A 108 3.53 -13.91 -1.67
N ILE A 109 3.75 -13.25 -2.80
CA ILE A 109 4.07 -11.83 -2.82
C ILE A 109 2.78 -11.04 -2.56
N MET A 110 2.79 -10.26 -1.49
CA MET A 110 1.68 -9.40 -1.08
C MET A 110 2.12 -7.94 -1.10
N VAL A 111 1.18 -7.03 -1.29
CA VAL A 111 1.47 -5.59 -1.31
C VAL A 111 0.56 -4.88 -0.34
N GLY A 112 1.12 -3.94 0.41
CA GLY A 112 0.34 -3.11 1.33
C GLY A 112 0.95 -1.72 1.49
N GLY A 113 0.20 -0.86 2.16
CA GLY A 113 0.64 0.50 2.48
C GLY A 113 -0.47 1.34 3.05
N GLU A 114 -0.12 2.46 3.63
CA GLU A 114 -1.04 3.39 4.27
C GLU A 114 -1.23 4.66 3.46
N SER A 115 -2.45 5.21 3.41
CA SER A 115 -2.73 6.52 2.83
C SER A 115 -2.29 6.59 1.35
N SER A 116 -1.43 7.53 0.97
CA SER A 116 -0.82 7.55 -0.37
C SER A 116 -0.02 6.29 -0.70
N GLY A 117 0.59 5.62 0.30
CA GLY A 117 1.20 4.31 0.12
C GLY A 117 0.18 3.22 -0.21
N GLY A 118 -1.02 3.29 0.36
CA GLY A 118 -2.15 2.45 -0.01
C GLY A 118 -2.62 2.73 -1.45
N GLY A 119 -2.71 4.00 -1.84
CA GLY A 119 -2.99 4.39 -3.22
C GLY A 119 -1.94 3.88 -4.20
N LEU A 120 -0.65 4.02 -3.84
CA LEU A 120 0.45 3.49 -4.64
C LEU A 120 0.43 1.96 -4.75
N ALA A 121 0.00 1.26 -3.69
CA ALA A 121 -0.17 -0.19 -3.71
C ALA A 121 -1.26 -0.64 -4.71
N ILE A 122 -2.37 0.10 -4.79
CA ILE A 122 -3.42 -0.15 -5.78
C ILE A 122 -2.90 0.14 -7.19
N SER A 123 -2.26 1.31 -7.41
CA SER A 123 -1.63 1.66 -8.71
C SER A 123 -0.65 0.58 -9.17
N LEU A 124 0.15 0.07 -8.23
CA LEU A 124 1.11 -1.00 -8.48
C LEU A 124 0.43 -2.31 -8.86
N SER A 125 -0.70 -2.66 -8.23
CA SER A 125 -1.46 -3.86 -8.56
C SER A 125 -2.08 -3.80 -9.96
N LEU A 126 -2.58 -2.64 -10.38
CA LEU A 126 -3.05 -2.39 -11.75
C LEU A 126 -1.90 -2.59 -12.75
N LEU A 127 -0.74 -1.97 -12.50
CA LEU A 127 0.41 -2.08 -13.36
C LEU A 127 0.95 -3.52 -13.46
N ALA A 128 0.98 -4.25 -12.33
CA ALA A 128 1.43 -5.64 -12.30
C ALA A 128 0.50 -6.56 -13.09
N ARG A 129 -0.84 -6.40 -12.91
CA ARG A 129 -1.85 -7.11 -13.70
C ARG A 129 -1.65 -6.93 -15.20
N ASP A 130 -1.45 -5.68 -15.63
CA ASP A 130 -1.40 -5.35 -17.06
C ASP A 130 -0.07 -5.75 -17.72
N LYS A 131 1.03 -5.67 -16.95
CA LYS A 131 2.35 -6.11 -17.43
C LYS A 131 2.57 -7.62 -17.38
N LYS A 132 1.87 -8.34 -16.51
CA LYS A 132 1.96 -9.80 -16.36
C LYS A 132 3.37 -10.32 -16.06
N GLU A 133 4.24 -9.48 -15.51
CA GLU A 133 5.61 -9.86 -15.15
C GLU A 133 5.72 -10.41 -13.73
N VAL A 134 4.76 -10.05 -12.86
CA VAL A 134 4.69 -10.48 -11.46
C VAL A 134 3.24 -10.52 -11.00
N ASN A 135 2.87 -11.56 -10.28
CA ASN A 135 1.54 -11.72 -9.71
C ASN A 135 1.56 -11.34 -8.22
N ILE A 136 0.51 -10.66 -7.78
CA ILE A 136 0.31 -10.25 -6.39
C ILE A 136 -0.77 -11.16 -5.79
N ALA A 137 -0.42 -11.86 -4.70
CA ALA A 137 -1.32 -12.81 -4.04
C ALA A 137 -2.40 -12.12 -3.18
N TYR A 138 -2.09 -10.95 -2.61
CA TYR A 138 -2.99 -10.21 -1.73
C TYR A 138 -2.63 -8.74 -1.64
N LEU A 139 -3.66 -7.88 -1.49
CA LEU A 139 -3.49 -6.42 -1.42
C LEU A 139 -4.09 -5.86 -0.11
N MET A 140 -3.31 -4.99 0.55
CA MET A 140 -3.68 -4.36 1.84
C MET A 140 -3.51 -2.83 1.78
N PRO A 141 -4.32 -2.12 0.99
CA PRO A 141 -4.25 -0.66 0.87
C PRO A 141 -5.07 -0.02 1.99
N LEU A 142 -4.44 0.41 3.08
CA LEU A 142 -5.15 0.95 4.23
C LEU A 142 -5.53 2.41 4.00
N TYR A 143 -6.83 2.74 4.17
CA TYR A 143 -7.39 4.09 3.95
C TYR A 143 -6.73 4.82 2.77
N PRO A 144 -6.76 4.23 1.55
CA PRO A 144 -5.91 4.62 0.44
C PRO A 144 -6.35 5.95 -0.19
N MET A 145 -5.37 6.80 -0.55
CA MET A 145 -5.54 8.00 -1.35
C MET A 145 -5.52 7.64 -2.83
N ILE A 146 -6.66 7.62 -3.51
CA ILE A 146 -6.81 7.06 -4.86
C ILE A 146 -7.59 7.92 -5.86
N ASP A 147 -8.28 8.96 -5.42
CA ASP A 147 -9.03 9.86 -6.30
C ASP A 147 -8.44 11.26 -6.35
N ASN A 148 -8.04 11.69 -7.55
CA ASN A 148 -7.53 13.03 -7.78
C ASN A 148 -8.63 14.10 -7.95
N TYR A 149 -9.89 13.69 -7.96
CA TYR A 149 -11.05 14.58 -7.91
C TYR A 149 -11.68 14.54 -6.51
N ASP A 150 -12.47 15.57 -6.23
CA ASP A 150 -13.24 15.59 -4.99
C ASP A 150 -14.33 14.53 -5.00
N THR A 151 -14.44 13.85 -3.88
CA THR A 151 -15.48 12.88 -3.57
C THR A 151 -16.42 13.43 -2.52
N PRO A 152 -17.59 12.84 -2.27
CA PRO A 152 -18.50 13.30 -1.20
C PRO A 152 -17.84 13.41 0.17
N SER A 153 -16.84 12.57 0.48
CA SER A 153 -16.10 12.65 1.75
C SER A 153 -14.91 13.59 1.75
N SER A 154 -14.41 14.01 0.58
CA SER A 154 -13.20 14.84 0.48
C SER A 154 -13.47 16.30 0.11
N VAL A 155 -14.62 16.64 -0.51
CA VAL A 155 -14.91 17.98 -1.05
C VAL A 155 -14.92 19.08 0.00
N ASP A 156 -15.37 18.80 1.21
CA ASP A 156 -15.44 19.75 2.33
C ASP A 156 -15.04 19.07 3.64
N ASN A 157 -13.87 18.47 3.67
CA ASN A 157 -13.35 17.75 4.82
C ASN A 157 -12.39 18.63 5.62
N HIS A 158 -12.65 18.74 6.94
CA HIS A 158 -11.88 19.55 7.88
C HIS A 158 -11.01 18.73 8.85
N GLY A 159 -10.71 17.48 8.52
CA GLY A 159 -9.88 16.59 9.35
C GLY A 159 -8.53 17.22 9.71
N LYS A 160 -8.14 17.09 10.99
CA LYS A 160 -6.88 17.69 11.50
C LYS A 160 -5.64 17.08 10.86
N VAL A 161 -5.65 15.77 10.63
CA VAL A 161 -4.50 15.04 10.06
C VAL A 161 -4.44 15.24 8.55
N TRP A 162 -5.55 14.91 7.86
CA TRP A 162 -5.72 15.10 6.42
C TRP A 162 -7.07 15.74 6.13
N ASN A 163 -7.15 16.58 5.12
CA ASN A 163 -8.34 17.35 4.77
C ASN A 163 -8.32 17.78 3.30
N THR A 164 -9.38 18.40 2.82
CA THR A 164 -9.54 18.87 1.43
C THR A 164 -8.33 19.65 0.94
N LYS A 165 -7.86 20.66 1.70
CA LYS A 165 -6.74 21.52 1.28
C LYS A 165 -5.43 20.74 1.10
N LYS A 166 -5.13 19.86 2.06
CA LYS A 166 -3.94 18.98 1.99
C LYS A 166 -4.06 17.98 0.84
N ASN A 167 -5.27 17.48 0.59
CA ASN A 167 -5.55 16.55 -0.51
C ASN A 167 -5.27 17.20 -1.88
N HIS A 168 -5.82 18.39 -2.12
CA HIS A 168 -5.56 19.17 -3.34
C HIS A 168 -4.08 19.47 -3.53
N LEU A 169 -3.39 19.91 -2.47
CA LEU A 169 -1.95 20.17 -2.52
C LEU A 169 -1.17 18.92 -2.91
N ALA A 170 -1.48 17.78 -2.29
CA ALA A 170 -0.79 16.53 -2.54
C ALA A 170 -0.96 16.07 -3.98
N TRP A 171 -2.19 16.07 -4.51
CA TRP A 171 -2.47 15.72 -5.90
C TRP A 171 -1.79 16.70 -6.88
N THR A 172 -1.79 18.00 -6.59
CA THR A 172 -1.08 19.00 -7.39
C THR A 172 0.42 18.71 -7.47
N ILE A 173 1.05 18.37 -6.34
CA ILE A 173 2.47 18.02 -6.27
C ILE A 173 2.75 16.71 -6.99
N TYR A 174 1.88 15.70 -6.81
CA TYR A 174 2.07 14.37 -7.38
C TYR A 174 1.93 14.34 -8.89
N LEU A 175 0.90 15.01 -9.41
CA LEU A 175 0.59 14.98 -10.86
C LEU A 175 1.38 16.03 -11.65
N ARG A 176 1.57 17.24 -11.10
CA ARG A 176 2.20 18.39 -11.77
C ARG A 176 1.68 18.57 -13.21
N SER A 177 2.57 18.57 -14.21
CA SER A 177 2.21 18.69 -15.62
C SER A 177 1.31 17.57 -16.13
N ASN A 178 1.29 16.41 -15.48
CA ASN A 178 0.42 15.31 -15.82
C ASN A 178 -1.07 15.59 -15.49
N ALA A 179 -1.35 16.55 -14.60
CA ALA A 179 -2.72 16.99 -14.32
C ALA A 179 -3.39 17.70 -15.53
N LYS A 180 -2.60 18.19 -16.50
CA LYS A 180 -3.07 18.81 -17.75
C LYS A 180 -3.41 17.77 -18.84
N LYS A 181 -3.13 16.50 -18.60
CA LYS A 181 -3.41 15.36 -19.49
C LYS A 181 -4.54 14.54 -18.89
N GLU A 182 -5.07 13.60 -19.65
CA GLU A 182 -5.92 12.57 -19.08
C GLU A 182 -5.16 11.79 -18.00
N VAL A 183 -5.69 11.82 -16.79
CA VAL A 183 -5.06 11.16 -15.64
C VAL A 183 -5.31 9.65 -15.74
N THR A 184 -4.25 8.88 -15.88
CA THR A 184 -4.34 7.43 -16.04
C THR A 184 -4.71 6.73 -14.72
N PRO A 185 -5.29 5.51 -14.76
CA PRO A 185 -5.55 4.70 -13.57
C PRO A 185 -4.29 4.40 -12.74
N TYR A 186 -3.12 4.38 -13.37
CA TYR A 186 -1.86 4.19 -12.66
C TYR A 186 -1.44 5.41 -11.83
N ALA A 187 -1.93 6.60 -12.15
CA ALA A 187 -1.71 7.80 -11.36
C ALA A 187 -2.81 7.98 -10.30
N SER A 188 -4.06 7.73 -10.67
CA SER A 188 -5.24 7.84 -9.82
C SER A 188 -6.14 6.61 -10.02
N PRO A 189 -6.04 5.62 -9.14
CA PRO A 189 -6.75 4.34 -9.27
C PRO A 189 -8.27 4.43 -9.43
N SER A 190 -8.91 5.48 -8.94
CA SER A 190 -10.34 5.72 -9.15
C SER A 190 -10.72 5.95 -10.61
N ARG A 191 -9.75 6.17 -11.49
CA ARG A 191 -9.96 6.26 -12.96
C ARG A 191 -10.06 4.90 -13.65
N GLU A 192 -9.79 3.78 -12.93
CA GLU A 192 -9.89 2.44 -13.49
C GLU A 192 -11.34 2.08 -13.82
N LYS A 193 -11.53 1.39 -14.95
CA LYS A 193 -12.83 0.90 -15.41
C LYS A 193 -12.91 -0.63 -15.44
N ASN A 194 -11.76 -1.30 -15.49
CA ASN A 194 -11.66 -2.76 -15.53
C ASN A 194 -11.00 -3.31 -14.27
N TYR A 195 -11.81 -3.74 -13.32
CA TYR A 195 -11.35 -4.31 -12.03
C TYR A 195 -11.13 -5.83 -12.07
N LYS A 196 -11.31 -6.49 -13.24
CA LYS A 196 -11.10 -7.95 -13.36
C LYS A 196 -9.64 -8.33 -13.11
N ASN A 197 -9.45 -9.51 -12.54
CA ASN A 197 -8.14 -10.11 -12.29
C ASN A 197 -7.23 -9.28 -11.35
N LEU A 198 -7.81 -8.43 -10.53
CA LEU A 198 -7.09 -7.77 -9.44
C LEU A 198 -6.99 -8.71 -8.22
N PRO A 199 -5.94 -8.58 -7.40
CA PRO A 199 -5.73 -9.47 -6.26
C PRO A 199 -6.85 -9.33 -5.22
N PRO A 200 -7.11 -10.40 -4.43
CA PRO A 200 -7.94 -10.29 -3.24
C PRO A 200 -7.46 -9.15 -2.35
N THR A 201 -8.41 -8.35 -1.82
CA THR A 201 -8.10 -7.07 -1.18
C THR A 201 -8.81 -6.90 0.15
N TYR A 202 -8.09 -6.46 1.17
CA TYR A 202 -8.66 -6.00 2.43
C TYR A 202 -8.18 -4.58 2.76
N THR A 203 -9.11 -3.76 3.21
CA THR A 203 -8.83 -2.41 3.71
C THR A 203 -9.71 -2.07 4.90
N PHE A 204 -9.38 -0.99 5.58
CA PHE A 204 -10.29 -0.32 6.51
C PHE A 204 -10.16 1.19 6.37
N VAL A 205 -11.18 1.93 6.81
CA VAL A 205 -11.25 3.39 6.69
C VAL A 205 -12.17 3.97 7.76
N GLY A 206 -11.90 5.20 8.18
CA GLY A 206 -12.82 5.99 9.03
C GLY A 206 -13.93 6.62 8.19
N ASP A 207 -15.19 6.61 8.68
CA ASP A 207 -16.36 7.17 7.98
C ASP A 207 -16.33 8.71 7.86
N GLY A 208 -15.58 9.38 8.74
CA GLY A 208 -15.40 10.84 8.72
C GLY A 208 -14.10 11.32 8.09
N GLU A 209 -13.27 10.42 7.52
CA GLU A 209 -12.03 10.84 6.85
C GLU A 209 -12.22 11.09 5.35
N PRO A 210 -11.36 11.91 4.69
CA PRO A 210 -11.56 12.30 3.30
C PRO A 210 -11.53 11.13 2.31
N PHE A 211 -10.88 10.02 2.63
CA PHE A 211 -10.74 8.86 1.74
C PHE A 211 -11.86 7.82 1.87
N PHE A 212 -12.89 8.09 2.65
CA PHE A 212 -13.99 7.16 2.88
C PHE A 212 -14.73 6.77 1.60
N SER A 213 -15.24 7.76 0.85
CA SER A 213 -16.04 7.50 -0.35
C SER A 213 -15.26 6.74 -1.43
N GLU A 214 -14.03 7.17 -1.71
CA GLU A 214 -13.21 6.53 -2.72
C GLU A 214 -12.81 5.10 -2.35
N THR A 215 -12.53 4.86 -1.07
CA THR A 215 -12.21 3.52 -0.55
C THR A 215 -13.41 2.57 -0.70
N CYS A 216 -14.60 2.99 -0.30
CA CYS A 216 -15.81 2.19 -0.41
C CYS A 216 -16.14 1.89 -1.88
N THR A 217 -16.09 2.90 -2.75
CA THR A 217 -16.33 2.75 -4.18
C THR A 217 -15.35 1.77 -4.83
N TYR A 218 -14.07 1.85 -4.47
CA TYR A 218 -13.05 0.94 -4.98
C TYR A 218 -13.37 -0.52 -4.61
N ILE A 219 -13.70 -0.79 -3.35
CA ILE A 219 -14.06 -2.14 -2.88
C ILE A 219 -15.35 -2.66 -3.53
N GLU A 220 -16.35 -1.82 -3.73
CA GLU A 220 -17.57 -2.20 -4.45
C GLU A 220 -17.27 -2.59 -5.91
N ASN A 221 -16.43 -1.82 -6.59
CA ASN A 221 -16.03 -2.12 -7.96
C ASN A 221 -15.25 -3.44 -8.06
N LEU A 222 -14.37 -3.74 -7.10
CA LEU A 222 -13.71 -5.03 -7.02
C LEU A 222 -14.71 -6.18 -6.87
N LYS A 223 -15.68 -6.05 -5.96
CA LYS A 223 -16.73 -7.06 -5.74
C LYS A 223 -17.58 -7.28 -6.99
N ARG A 224 -18.01 -6.19 -7.67
CA ARG A 224 -18.75 -6.27 -8.93
C ARG A 224 -17.97 -6.97 -10.03
N ALA A 225 -16.64 -6.86 -10.02
CA ALA A 225 -15.75 -7.55 -10.97
C ALA A 225 -15.45 -9.02 -10.59
N GLY A 226 -16.01 -9.51 -9.48
CA GLY A 226 -15.81 -10.88 -8.99
C GLY A 226 -14.52 -11.07 -8.17
N CYS A 227 -13.85 -9.99 -7.77
CA CYS A 227 -12.70 -10.08 -6.89
C CYS A 227 -13.13 -10.22 -5.42
N ASP A 228 -12.40 -11.05 -4.65
CA ASP A 228 -12.63 -11.15 -3.21
C ASP A 228 -12.11 -9.88 -2.53
N ALA A 229 -13.01 -9.02 -2.06
CA ALA A 229 -12.64 -7.73 -1.51
C ALA A 229 -13.49 -7.35 -0.29
N LYS A 230 -12.85 -6.71 0.68
CA LYS A 230 -13.49 -6.33 1.94
C LYS A 230 -13.00 -4.99 2.43
N VAL A 231 -13.94 -4.19 3.00
CA VAL A 231 -13.65 -2.98 3.77
C VAL A 231 -14.34 -3.07 5.13
N ASP A 232 -13.61 -2.72 6.19
CA ASP A 232 -14.19 -2.47 7.51
C ASP A 232 -14.22 -0.96 7.75
N ILE A 233 -15.38 -0.44 8.18
CA ILE A 233 -15.62 0.99 8.39
C ILE A 233 -15.65 1.27 9.89
N TYR A 234 -14.98 2.34 10.31
CA TYR A 234 -14.86 2.74 11.71
C TYR A 234 -15.39 4.16 11.95
N PRO A 235 -16.15 4.42 13.03
CA PRO A 235 -16.70 5.74 13.34
C PRO A 235 -15.60 6.70 13.83
N THR A 236 -14.84 7.27 12.90
CA THR A 236 -13.76 8.22 13.19
C THR A 236 -13.44 9.13 12.01
N ASN A 237 -13.08 10.38 12.30
CA ASN A 237 -12.56 11.35 11.34
C ASN A 237 -11.02 11.51 11.41
N ILE A 238 -10.34 10.66 12.19
CA ILE A 238 -8.88 10.70 12.33
C ILE A 238 -8.27 9.83 11.25
N HIS A 239 -7.69 10.44 10.23
CA HIS A 239 -6.92 9.70 9.22
C HIS A 239 -5.71 8.99 9.86
N ALA A 240 -5.48 7.73 9.50
CA ALA A 240 -4.46 6.87 10.10
C ALA A 240 -4.60 6.71 11.64
N PHE A 241 -5.83 6.59 12.12
CA PHE A 241 -6.15 6.52 13.55
C PHE A 241 -5.47 5.35 14.26
N ASP A 242 -5.30 4.24 13.58
CA ASP A 242 -4.63 3.04 14.08
C ASP A 242 -3.13 3.24 14.35
N LEU A 243 -2.48 4.16 13.62
CA LEU A 243 -1.08 4.53 13.79
C LEU A 243 -0.90 5.69 14.77
N LEU A 244 -1.73 6.73 14.64
CA LEU A 244 -1.59 7.96 15.42
C LEU A 244 -2.20 7.88 16.82
N LYS A 245 -3.19 7.03 17.01
CA LYS A 245 -3.91 6.82 18.27
C LYS A 245 -4.09 5.32 18.60
N PRO A 246 -2.99 4.53 18.61
CA PRO A 246 -3.07 3.06 18.73
C PRO A 246 -3.68 2.57 20.07
N HIS A 247 -3.73 3.43 21.08
CA HIS A 247 -4.29 3.13 22.40
C HIS A 247 -5.83 3.20 22.46
N LEU A 248 -6.48 3.86 21.48
CA LEU A 248 -7.95 3.93 21.44
C LEU A 248 -8.56 2.56 21.15
N GLU A 249 -9.72 2.28 21.76
CA GLU A 249 -10.42 1.00 21.55
C GLU A 249 -10.77 0.73 20.08
N ILE A 250 -11.15 1.79 19.35
CA ILE A 250 -11.42 1.70 17.92
C ILE A 250 -10.17 1.29 17.13
N SER A 251 -9.00 1.80 17.49
CA SER A 251 -7.73 1.46 16.87
C SER A 251 -7.32 0.02 17.18
N LYS A 252 -7.47 -0.40 18.43
CA LYS A 252 -7.23 -1.79 18.84
C LYS A 252 -8.11 -2.77 18.08
N LYS A 253 -9.40 -2.44 17.88
CA LYS A 253 -10.33 -3.25 17.08
C LYS A 253 -9.89 -3.34 15.62
N ALA A 254 -9.52 -2.21 15.00
CA ALA A 254 -9.05 -2.18 13.62
C ALA A 254 -7.75 -2.99 13.45
N ILE A 255 -6.81 -2.86 14.38
CA ILE A 255 -5.55 -3.61 14.40
C ILE A 255 -5.81 -5.12 14.55
N ALA A 256 -6.66 -5.51 15.49
CA ALA A 256 -7.03 -6.92 15.69
C ALA A 256 -7.66 -7.50 14.42
N ARG A 257 -8.59 -6.76 13.82
CA ARG A 257 -9.28 -7.18 12.61
C ARG A 257 -8.34 -7.29 11.40
N PHE A 258 -7.43 -6.33 11.22
CA PHE A 258 -6.39 -6.41 10.20
C PHE A 258 -5.54 -7.67 10.36
N ASN A 259 -5.13 -8.01 11.58
CA ASN A 259 -4.35 -9.21 11.87
C ASN A 259 -5.14 -10.51 11.56
N GLU A 260 -6.44 -10.56 11.89
CA GLU A 260 -7.31 -11.69 11.55
C GLU A 260 -7.44 -11.88 10.03
N GLU A 261 -7.68 -10.81 9.28
CA GLU A 261 -7.81 -10.85 7.83
C GLU A 261 -6.47 -11.25 7.17
N PHE A 262 -5.34 -10.77 7.70
CA PHE A 262 -4.02 -11.21 7.23
C PHE A 262 -3.77 -12.70 7.52
N GLU A 263 -4.14 -13.19 8.73
CA GLU A 263 -4.01 -14.61 9.07
C GLU A 263 -4.80 -15.51 8.13
N LYS A 264 -6.00 -15.09 7.72
CA LYS A 264 -6.80 -15.77 6.70
C LYS A 264 -6.12 -15.70 5.34
N ALA A 265 -5.66 -14.52 4.95
CA ALA A 265 -5.07 -14.26 3.65
C ALA A 265 -3.81 -15.10 3.41
N ARG A 266 -2.89 -15.17 4.39
CA ARG A 266 -1.66 -15.94 4.26
C ARG A 266 -1.88 -17.46 4.16
N LYS A 267 -3.02 -17.96 4.59
CA LYS A 267 -3.42 -19.38 4.45
C LYS A 267 -4.12 -19.66 3.12
N LYS A 268 -4.84 -18.66 2.59
CA LYS A 268 -5.76 -18.84 1.45
C LYS A 268 -5.17 -18.42 0.12
N TYR A 269 -4.41 -17.30 0.08
CA TYR A 269 -4.06 -16.66 -1.17
C TYR A 269 -2.60 -16.90 -1.58
N PHE A 270 -2.47 -17.47 -2.77
CA PHE A 270 -1.22 -17.69 -3.48
C PHE A 270 -1.41 -17.29 -4.93
N ALA A 271 -0.38 -16.75 -5.54
CA ALA A 271 -0.36 -16.38 -6.96
C ALA A 271 0.95 -16.88 -7.57
N PRO A 272 0.92 -17.85 -8.47
CA PRO A 272 2.12 -18.41 -9.10
C PRO A 272 2.94 -17.33 -9.81
N ASN A 273 4.27 -17.36 -9.62
CA ASN A 273 5.23 -16.40 -10.16
C ASN A 273 6.41 -17.07 -10.87
#